data_e0ffda2cf10560f192650be6d9614aa1
#
_entry.id   e0ffda2cf10560f192650be6d9614aa1
#
_cell.length_a   1.000
_cell.length_b   1.000
_cell.length_c   1.000
_cell.angle_alpha   90.00
_cell.angle_beta   90.00
_cell.angle_gamma   90.00
#
_symmetry.space_group_name_H-M   'P 1'
#
loop_
_entity.id
_entity.type
_entity.pdbx_description
1 polymer ?
#
loop_
_entity_poly.entity_id
_entity_poly.type
_entity_poly.pdbx_seq_one_letter_code
_entity_poly.pdbx_strand_id
1 'polypeptide(L)'
;LYLIIKISNIKNVLEIGTFTGLSALSILLALPDNGKLIALDKSEETNKVALNFFKKAKQDHKIKTIIKPALESLNELKNTKFDMVFIDADKMNYKEYYERSLKLINKNGLIIIDNVLWHGEVADEDNLDKYTVNIREFNNHVSNDKRVEQIIVPLGDGMTICRVL
;
A
#
# COMPACT_ATOMS: atom_id res chain seq x y z
N LEU A 1 9.76 -2.24 -3.69
CA LEU A 1 8.59 -3.08 -4.06
C LEU A 1 8.95 -4.19 -5.04
N TYR A 2 9.59 -3.87 -6.18
CA TYR A 2 9.92 -4.85 -7.22
C TYR A 2 10.60 -6.13 -6.67
N LEU A 3 11.68 -5.96 -5.90
CA LEU A 3 12.44 -7.08 -5.34
C LEU A 3 11.61 -7.89 -4.33
N ILE A 4 10.83 -7.23 -3.48
CA ILE A 4 9.96 -7.89 -2.50
C ILE A 4 8.95 -8.81 -3.21
N ILE A 5 8.31 -8.34 -4.28
CA ILE A 5 7.37 -9.12 -5.08
C ILE A 5 8.04 -10.37 -5.66
N LYS A 6 9.26 -10.22 -6.21
CA LYS A 6 10.03 -11.33 -6.79
C LYS A 6 10.42 -12.37 -5.75
N ILE A 7 10.95 -11.94 -4.59
CA ILE A 7 11.40 -12.84 -3.52
C ILE A 7 10.21 -13.59 -2.90
N SER A 8 9.09 -12.91 -2.68
CA SER A 8 7.92 -13.47 -2.00
C SER A 8 6.94 -14.17 -2.94
N ASN A 9 7.23 -14.26 -4.24
CA ASN A 9 6.36 -14.88 -5.25
C ASN A 9 4.92 -14.36 -5.26
N ILE A 10 4.76 -13.04 -5.05
CA ILE A 10 3.48 -12.33 -5.00
C ILE A 10 2.78 -12.39 -6.38
N LYS A 11 1.45 -12.62 -6.37
CA LYS A 11 0.62 -12.64 -7.58
C LYS A 11 -0.51 -11.63 -7.54
N ASN A 12 -1.19 -11.49 -6.41
CA ASN A 12 -2.35 -10.63 -6.26
C ASN A 12 -2.02 -9.47 -5.33
N VAL A 13 -2.03 -8.25 -5.87
CA VAL A 13 -1.66 -7.04 -5.13
C VAL A 13 -2.82 -6.07 -5.08
N LEU A 14 -2.98 -5.44 -3.93
CA LEU A 14 -3.81 -4.24 -3.74
C LEU A 14 -2.91 -3.06 -3.47
N GLU A 15 -3.12 -1.95 -4.18
CA GLU A 15 -2.47 -0.67 -3.91
C GLU A 15 -3.51 0.35 -3.47
N ILE A 16 -3.23 1.06 -2.39
CA ILE A 16 -4.07 2.14 -1.84
C ILE A 16 -3.30 3.45 -1.98
N GLY A 17 -3.71 4.27 -2.94
CA GLY A 17 -2.98 5.46 -3.38
C GLY A 17 -2.08 5.17 -4.59
N THR A 18 -2.58 5.46 -5.78
CA THR A 18 -1.86 5.15 -7.04
C THR A 18 -1.21 6.38 -7.65
N PHE A 19 -1.84 7.54 -7.48
CA PHE A 19 -1.39 8.82 -8.06
C PHE A 19 -1.09 8.68 -9.56
N THR A 20 0.14 9.02 -10.02
CA THR A 20 0.56 8.91 -11.43
C THR A 20 1.10 7.53 -11.81
N GLY A 21 1.06 6.56 -10.88
CA GLY A 21 1.28 5.15 -11.14
C GLY A 21 2.73 4.67 -11.08
N LEU A 22 3.65 5.38 -10.43
CA LEU A 22 5.06 4.96 -10.34
C LEU A 22 5.22 3.65 -9.58
N SER A 23 4.64 3.55 -8.38
CA SER A 23 4.62 2.34 -7.56
C SER A 23 3.87 1.21 -8.26
N ALA A 24 2.68 1.50 -8.79
CA ALA A 24 1.89 0.55 -9.57
C ALA A 24 2.67 -0.04 -10.75
N LEU A 25 3.39 0.79 -11.50
CA LEU A 25 4.21 0.32 -12.62
C LEU A 25 5.35 -0.58 -12.15
N SER A 26 6.01 -0.23 -11.05
CA SER A 26 7.04 -1.09 -10.42
C SER A 26 6.48 -2.45 -10.00
N ILE A 27 5.27 -2.46 -9.42
CA ILE A 27 4.55 -3.67 -9.05
C ILE A 27 4.23 -4.49 -10.31
N LEU A 28 3.63 -3.89 -11.32
CA LEU A 28 3.23 -4.56 -12.56
C LEU A 28 4.41 -5.23 -13.30
N LEU A 29 5.56 -4.56 -13.34
CA LEU A 29 6.79 -5.10 -13.93
C LEU A 29 7.37 -6.28 -13.15
N ALA A 30 7.11 -6.32 -11.83
CA ALA A 30 7.55 -7.41 -10.97
C ALA A 30 6.63 -8.62 -11.01
N LEU A 31 5.32 -8.41 -11.19
CA LEU A 31 4.32 -9.46 -11.21
C LEU A 31 4.54 -10.47 -12.35
N PRO A 32 4.28 -11.77 -12.14
CA PRO A 32 4.24 -12.75 -13.22
C PRO A 32 3.11 -12.45 -14.21
N ASP A 33 3.09 -13.14 -15.36
CA ASP A 33 2.08 -12.89 -16.41
C ASP A 33 0.65 -13.11 -15.94
N ASN A 34 0.43 -14.05 -15.03
CA ASN A 34 -0.86 -14.32 -14.40
C ASN A 34 -1.11 -13.48 -13.14
N GLY A 35 -0.22 -12.55 -12.80
CA GLY A 35 -0.39 -11.66 -11.65
C GLY A 35 -1.42 -10.56 -11.90
N LYS A 36 -2.00 -10.04 -10.83
CA LYS A 36 -3.02 -8.99 -10.89
C LYS A 36 -2.75 -7.91 -9.85
N LEU A 37 -3.00 -6.67 -10.26
CA LEU A 37 -2.99 -5.48 -9.41
C LEU A 37 -4.38 -4.85 -9.41
N ILE A 38 -4.94 -4.59 -8.23
CA ILE A 38 -6.05 -3.65 -8.05
C ILE A 38 -5.47 -2.39 -7.45
N ALA A 39 -5.66 -1.25 -8.10
CA ALA A 39 -5.12 0.03 -7.66
C ALA A 39 -6.26 1.02 -7.38
N LEU A 40 -6.25 1.59 -6.18
CA LEU A 40 -7.27 2.51 -5.69
C LEU A 40 -6.74 3.93 -5.70
N ASP A 41 -7.48 4.85 -6.32
CA ASP A 41 -7.23 6.29 -6.24
C ASP A 41 -8.54 7.06 -6.35
N LYS A 42 -8.56 8.31 -5.91
CA LYS A 42 -9.74 9.19 -6.05
C LYS A 42 -9.66 10.12 -7.24
N SER A 43 -8.49 10.28 -7.86
CA SER A 43 -8.22 11.24 -8.94
C SER A 43 -8.29 10.59 -10.31
N GLU A 44 -9.28 10.99 -11.10
CA GLU A 44 -9.39 10.58 -12.51
C GLU A 44 -8.24 11.13 -13.36
N GLU A 45 -7.77 12.33 -13.05
CA GLU A 45 -6.71 13.02 -13.79
C GLU A 45 -5.38 12.27 -13.68
N THR A 46 -4.94 11.99 -12.46
CA THR A 46 -3.70 11.23 -12.23
C THR A 46 -3.80 9.80 -12.75
N ASN A 47 -4.98 9.17 -12.63
CA ASN A 47 -5.22 7.85 -13.20
C ASN A 47 -5.07 7.80 -14.73
N LYS A 48 -5.51 8.84 -15.46
CA LYS A 48 -5.29 8.92 -16.92
C LYS A 48 -3.80 8.91 -17.28
N VAL A 49 -2.98 9.62 -16.48
CA VAL A 49 -1.52 9.61 -16.63
C VAL A 49 -0.97 8.20 -16.39
N ALA A 50 -1.36 7.57 -15.28
CA ALA A 50 -0.93 6.23 -14.91
C ALA A 50 -1.26 5.20 -16.00
N LEU A 51 -2.50 5.18 -16.50
CA LEU A 51 -2.97 4.26 -17.55
C LEU A 51 -2.16 4.39 -18.84
N ASN A 52 -1.73 5.62 -19.20
CA ASN A 52 -0.90 5.84 -20.37
C ASN A 52 0.49 5.18 -20.21
N PHE A 53 1.10 5.28 -19.03
CA PHE A 53 2.37 4.61 -18.75
C PHE A 53 2.23 3.08 -18.69
N PHE A 54 1.15 2.56 -18.11
CA PHE A 54 0.89 1.11 -18.10
C PHE A 54 0.78 0.53 -19.51
N LYS A 55 0.07 1.23 -20.40
CA LYS A 55 -0.04 0.85 -21.83
C LYS A 55 1.30 0.90 -22.54
N LYS A 56 2.08 1.98 -22.35
CA LYS A 56 3.44 2.08 -22.93
C LYS A 56 4.35 0.94 -22.49
N ALA A 57 4.22 0.51 -21.23
CA ALA A 57 4.96 -0.62 -20.67
C ALA A 57 4.35 -1.99 -21.04
N LYS A 58 3.22 -2.04 -21.74
CA LYS A 58 2.48 -3.27 -22.10
C LYS A 58 2.04 -4.09 -20.85
N GLN A 59 1.72 -3.42 -19.76
CA GLN A 59 1.33 -4.03 -18.49
C GLN A 59 -0.14 -3.78 -18.10
N ASP A 60 -0.88 -3.06 -18.93
CA ASP A 60 -2.27 -2.65 -18.69
C ASP A 60 -3.25 -3.83 -18.58
N HIS A 61 -2.90 -4.99 -19.11
CA HIS A 61 -3.69 -6.23 -18.98
C HIS A 61 -3.66 -6.87 -17.58
N LYS A 62 -2.74 -6.45 -16.72
CA LYS A 62 -2.60 -6.96 -15.33
C LYS A 62 -3.28 -6.09 -14.28
N ILE A 63 -3.73 -4.89 -14.63
CA ILE A 63 -4.23 -3.91 -13.67
C ILE A 63 -5.72 -3.61 -13.84
N LYS A 64 -6.39 -3.44 -12.70
CA LYS A 64 -7.71 -2.81 -12.60
C LYS A 64 -7.61 -1.60 -11.68
N THR A 65 -7.93 -0.41 -12.19
CA THR A 65 -8.04 0.81 -11.37
C THR A 65 -9.48 1.02 -10.91
N ILE A 66 -9.64 1.48 -9.66
CA ILE A 66 -10.94 1.85 -9.08
C ILE A 66 -10.82 3.31 -8.62
N ILE A 67 -11.61 4.20 -9.23
CA ILE A 67 -11.53 5.64 -8.97
C ILE A 67 -12.69 6.03 -8.06
N LYS A 68 -12.41 5.96 -6.75
CA LYS A 68 -13.31 6.30 -5.65
C LYS A 68 -12.50 6.56 -4.38
N PRO A 69 -13.09 7.15 -3.31
CA PRO A 69 -12.48 7.13 -1.99
C PRO A 69 -12.09 5.70 -1.59
N ALA A 70 -10.83 5.53 -1.14
CA ALA A 70 -10.29 4.18 -0.93
C ALA A 70 -11.08 3.35 0.10
N LEU A 71 -11.63 3.99 1.15
CA LEU A 71 -12.46 3.29 2.13
C LEU A 71 -13.75 2.72 1.53
N GLU A 72 -14.34 3.38 0.54
CA GLU A 72 -15.50 2.86 -0.17
C GLU A 72 -15.11 1.65 -1.03
N SER A 73 -14.03 1.79 -1.79
CA SER A 73 -13.50 0.73 -2.65
C SER A 73 -13.14 -0.53 -1.85
N LEU A 74 -12.52 -0.37 -0.68
CA LEU A 74 -12.18 -1.48 0.22
C LEU A 74 -13.40 -2.24 0.72
N ASN A 75 -14.54 -1.57 0.91
CA ASN A 75 -15.80 -2.22 1.25
C ASN A 75 -16.33 -3.13 0.13
N GLU A 76 -16.11 -2.75 -1.13
CA GLU A 76 -16.53 -3.53 -2.29
C GLU A 76 -15.66 -4.78 -2.50
N LEU A 77 -14.42 -4.77 -1.99
CA LEU A 77 -13.44 -5.85 -2.16
C LEU A 77 -13.51 -6.96 -1.09
N LYS A 78 -14.54 -6.99 -0.24
CA LYS A 78 -14.66 -7.90 0.93
C LYS A 78 -14.41 -9.39 0.65
N ASN A 79 -14.68 -9.84 -0.57
CA ASN A 79 -14.52 -11.24 -0.97
C ASN A 79 -13.24 -11.49 -1.79
N THR A 80 -12.38 -10.48 -1.94
CA THR A 80 -11.13 -10.60 -2.68
C THR A 80 -9.99 -10.80 -1.69
N LYS A 81 -9.04 -11.67 -2.02
CA LYS A 81 -7.85 -11.92 -1.21
C LYS A 81 -6.59 -11.53 -1.98
N PHE A 82 -5.64 -10.98 -1.25
CA PHE A 82 -4.38 -10.47 -1.78
C PHE A 82 -3.18 -11.13 -1.10
N ASP A 83 -2.08 -11.23 -1.82
CA ASP A 83 -0.81 -11.69 -1.30
C ASP A 83 0.01 -10.51 -0.75
N MET A 84 -0.23 -9.31 -1.29
CA MET A 84 0.38 -8.07 -0.82
C MET A 84 -0.60 -6.91 -0.88
N VAL A 85 -0.56 -6.05 0.12
CA VAL A 85 -1.20 -4.72 0.11
C VAL A 85 -0.11 -3.66 0.26
N PHE A 86 -0.12 -2.64 -0.60
CA PHE A 86 0.74 -1.47 -0.50
C PHE A 86 -0.10 -0.24 -0.17
N ILE A 87 0.28 0.50 0.88
CA ILE A 87 -0.45 1.68 1.38
C ILE A 87 0.45 2.90 1.26
N ASP A 88 0.09 3.81 0.36
CA ASP A 88 0.71 5.12 0.17
C ASP A 88 -0.37 6.15 -0.23
N ALA A 89 -1.25 6.43 0.68
CA ALA A 89 -2.39 7.33 0.48
C ALA A 89 -2.38 8.47 1.50
N ASP A 90 -3.55 9.05 1.79
CA ASP A 90 -3.67 10.08 2.82
C ASP A 90 -3.38 9.52 4.21
N LYS A 91 -2.51 10.20 4.93
CA LYS A 91 -1.94 9.72 6.19
C LYS A 91 -2.96 9.66 7.33
N MET A 92 -4.02 10.46 7.26
CA MET A 92 -5.06 10.49 8.29
C MET A 92 -5.88 9.20 8.39
N ASN A 93 -5.89 8.39 7.32
CA ASN A 93 -6.64 7.14 7.25
C ASN A 93 -5.75 5.89 7.32
N TYR A 94 -4.45 6.00 7.63
CA TYR A 94 -3.52 4.87 7.65
C TYR A 94 -3.98 3.71 8.52
N LYS A 95 -4.46 4.00 9.73
CA LYS A 95 -4.98 2.98 10.64
C LYS A 95 -6.18 2.24 10.05
N GLU A 96 -7.12 2.96 9.43
CA GLU A 96 -8.30 2.36 8.83
C GLU A 96 -7.94 1.53 7.58
N TYR A 97 -7.00 2.02 6.74
CA TYR A 97 -6.49 1.25 5.61
C TYR A 97 -5.81 -0.05 6.06
N TYR A 98 -5.00 0.02 7.09
CA TYR A 98 -4.33 -1.14 7.67
C TYR A 98 -5.31 -2.19 8.20
N GLU A 99 -6.28 -1.78 9.03
CA GLU A 99 -7.29 -2.68 9.60
C GLU A 99 -8.16 -3.36 8.53
N ARG A 100 -8.49 -2.63 7.46
CA ARG A 100 -9.22 -3.22 6.33
C ARG A 100 -8.33 -4.14 5.51
N SER A 101 -7.07 -3.80 5.33
CA SER A 101 -6.10 -4.63 4.63
C SER A 101 -5.90 -5.98 5.31
N LEU A 102 -5.84 -6.00 6.65
CA LEU A 102 -5.78 -7.25 7.42
C LEU A 102 -6.93 -8.22 7.14
N LYS A 103 -8.11 -7.71 6.78
CA LYS A 103 -9.27 -8.55 6.43
C LYS A 103 -9.18 -9.11 5.00
N LEU A 104 -8.40 -8.46 4.13
CA LEU A 104 -8.28 -8.78 2.71
C LEU A 104 -7.01 -9.57 2.37
N ILE A 105 -6.03 -9.58 3.26
CA ILE A 105 -4.75 -10.24 3.04
C ILE A 105 -4.82 -11.74 3.31
N ASN A 106 -4.07 -12.53 2.57
CA ASN A 106 -3.88 -13.95 2.83
C ASN A 106 -2.98 -14.16 4.07
N LYS A 107 -3.09 -15.30 4.72
CA LYS A 107 -2.09 -15.73 5.71
C LYS A 107 -0.70 -15.75 5.07
N ASN A 108 0.31 -15.28 5.80
CA ASN A 108 1.69 -15.03 5.34
C ASN A 108 1.81 -13.94 4.25
N GLY A 109 0.75 -13.24 3.91
CA GLY A 109 0.79 -12.10 3.00
C GLY A 109 1.45 -10.88 3.63
N LEU A 110 1.80 -9.91 2.80
CA LEU A 110 2.53 -8.72 3.20
C LEU A 110 1.65 -7.48 3.16
N ILE A 111 1.70 -6.67 4.21
CA ILE A 111 1.19 -5.28 4.19
C ILE A 111 2.40 -4.36 4.28
N ILE A 112 2.55 -3.50 3.29
CA ILE A 112 3.66 -2.56 3.18
C ILE A 112 3.08 -1.14 3.25
N ILE A 113 3.61 -0.32 4.14
CA ILE A 113 3.13 1.04 4.39
C ILE A 113 4.28 2.02 4.21
N ASP A 114 4.12 3.00 3.34
CA ASP A 114 5.15 4.01 3.03
C ASP A 114 5.05 5.26 3.91
N ASN A 115 6.14 6.03 3.98
CA ASN A 115 6.28 7.30 4.69
C ASN A 115 5.98 7.22 6.20
N VAL A 116 6.42 6.17 6.86
CA VAL A 116 6.16 5.96 8.30
C VAL A 116 7.12 6.73 9.22
N LEU A 117 8.22 7.27 8.69
CA LEU A 117 9.16 8.12 9.44
C LEU A 117 8.81 9.61 9.35
N TRP A 118 8.05 10.01 8.34
CA TRP A 118 7.55 11.37 8.16
C TRP A 118 8.64 12.43 8.33
N HIS A 119 9.67 12.38 7.45
CA HIS A 119 10.85 13.23 7.49
C HIS A 119 11.64 13.16 8.82
N GLY A 120 11.43 12.11 9.61
CA GLY A 120 12.00 11.96 10.95
C GLY A 120 11.19 12.63 12.07
N GLU A 121 10.15 13.37 11.74
CA GLU A 121 9.35 14.13 12.70
C GLU A 121 8.61 13.25 13.72
N VAL A 122 8.36 11.98 13.42
CA VAL A 122 7.75 11.03 14.37
C VAL A 122 8.62 10.79 15.61
N ALA A 123 9.93 11.09 15.55
CA ALA A 123 10.84 10.93 16.68
C ALA A 123 10.82 12.13 17.64
N ASP A 124 10.29 13.26 17.22
CA ASP A 124 10.16 14.46 18.04
C ASP A 124 8.79 14.43 18.77
N GLU A 125 8.79 14.09 20.04
CA GLU A 125 7.57 13.98 20.87
C GLU A 125 6.86 15.34 21.05
N ASP A 126 7.59 16.43 20.95
CA ASP A 126 7.05 17.79 21.07
C ASP A 126 6.40 18.29 19.77
N ASN A 127 6.62 17.60 18.65
CA ASN A 127 5.94 17.90 17.40
C ASN A 127 4.48 17.46 17.46
N LEU A 128 3.56 18.44 17.54
CA LEU A 128 2.11 18.26 17.63
C LEU A 128 1.39 18.45 16.30
N ASP A 129 2.12 18.52 15.17
CA ASP A 129 1.45 18.51 13.86
C ASP A 129 0.57 17.28 13.71
N LYS A 130 -0.64 17.50 13.23
CA LYS A 130 -1.67 16.44 13.17
C LYS A 130 -1.26 15.22 12.35
N TYR A 131 -0.49 15.41 11.27
CA TYR A 131 -0.02 14.28 10.45
C TYR A 131 1.07 13.51 11.18
N THR A 132 2.02 14.23 11.82
CA THR A 132 3.08 13.63 12.63
C THR A 132 2.51 12.81 13.79
N VAL A 133 1.56 13.38 14.53
CA VAL A 133 0.87 12.68 15.63
C VAL A 133 0.15 11.43 15.11
N ASN A 134 -0.60 11.56 14.01
CA ASN A 134 -1.35 10.44 13.46
C ASN A 134 -0.44 9.29 12.98
N ILE A 135 0.69 9.60 12.35
CA ILE A 135 1.66 8.57 11.91
C ILE A 135 2.35 7.94 13.13
N ARG A 136 2.69 8.72 14.14
CA ARG A 136 3.26 8.21 15.40
C ARG A 136 2.29 7.24 16.10
N GLU A 137 1.01 7.61 16.20
CA GLU A 137 -0.04 6.74 16.75
C GLU A 137 -0.23 5.48 15.90
N PHE A 138 -0.20 5.61 14.57
CA PHE A 138 -0.26 4.48 13.66
C PHE A 138 0.94 3.54 13.85
N ASN A 139 2.17 4.07 13.92
CA ASN A 139 3.36 3.26 14.17
C ASN A 139 3.26 2.50 15.50
N ASN A 140 2.79 3.16 16.57
CA ASN A 140 2.54 2.52 17.84
C ASN A 140 1.46 1.43 17.76
N HIS A 141 0.41 1.66 16.98
CA HIS A 141 -0.65 0.68 16.76
C HIS A 141 -0.09 -0.59 16.10
N VAL A 142 0.69 -0.44 15.02
CA VAL A 142 1.29 -1.57 14.31
C VAL A 142 2.34 -2.30 15.15
N SER A 143 3.18 -1.56 15.88
CA SER A 143 4.24 -2.16 16.72
C SER A 143 3.70 -3.07 17.84
N ASN A 144 2.48 -2.83 18.29
CA ASN A 144 1.81 -3.62 19.32
C ASN A 144 0.86 -4.70 18.76
N ASP A 145 0.73 -4.80 17.42
CA ASP A 145 -0.20 -5.73 16.80
C ASP A 145 0.37 -7.15 16.71
N LYS A 146 -0.22 -8.06 17.45
CA LYS A 146 0.19 -9.48 17.50
C LYS A 146 -0.30 -10.31 16.32
N ARG A 147 -1.07 -9.72 15.41
CA ARG A 147 -1.56 -10.39 14.18
C ARG A 147 -0.50 -10.42 13.08
N VAL A 148 0.59 -9.65 13.27
CA VAL A 148 1.67 -9.50 12.29
C VAL A 148 3.03 -9.60 12.94
N GLU A 149 4.03 -10.01 12.16
CA GLU A 149 5.44 -9.69 12.40
C GLU A 149 5.77 -8.46 11.56
N GLN A 150 6.48 -7.50 12.12
CA GLN A 150 6.71 -6.24 11.44
C GLN A 150 8.14 -5.73 11.62
N ILE A 151 8.60 -4.95 10.65
CA ILE A 151 9.88 -4.22 10.67
C ILE A 151 9.70 -2.86 9.98
N ILE A 152 10.38 -1.84 10.48
CA ILE A 152 10.54 -0.57 9.77
C ILE A 152 11.89 -0.60 9.04
N VAL A 153 11.85 -0.37 7.73
CA VAL A 153 13.05 -0.23 6.88
C VAL A 153 13.23 1.27 6.61
N PRO A 154 14.35 1.89 7.02
CA PRO A 154 14.60 3.32 6.83
C PRO A 154 15.06 3.62 5.39
N LEU A 155 14.24 3.26 4.42
CA LEU A 155 14.46 3.56 3.01
C LEU A 155 13.51 4.68 2.58
N GLY A 156 14.05 5.74 1.97
CA GLY A 156 13.27 6.95 1.68
C GLY A 156 12.74 7.57 2.97
N ASP A 157 11.43 7.78 3.06
CA ASP A 157 10.75 8.30 4.25
C ASP A 157 10.25 7.20 5.20
N GLY A 158 10.91 6.06 5.15
CA GLY A 158 10.62 4.89 5.96
C GLY A 158 9.44 4.04 5.46
N MET A 159 9.62 2.74 5.51
CA MET A 159 8.63 1.78 5.05
C MET A 159 8.42 0.70 6.11
N THR A 160 7.20 0.55 6.60
CA THR A 160 6.84 -0.58 7.45
C THR A 160 6.46 -1.77 6.58
N ILE A 161 7.03 -2.94 6.87
CA ILE A 161 6.70 -4.22 6.24
C ILE A 161 6.11 -5.12 7.32
N CYS A 162 4.87 -5.54 7.14
CA CYS A 162 4.17 -6.47 8.02
C CYS A 162 3.92 -7.79 7.30
N ARG A 163 4.25 -8.93 7.94
CA ARG A 163 3.83 -10.26 7.53
C ARG A 163 2.68 -10.74 8.40
N VAL A 164 1.56 -11.08 7.81
CA VAL A 164 0.36 -11.55 8.54
C VAL A 164 0.55 -13.01 8.98
N LEU A 165 0.19 -13.32 10.25
CA LEU A 165 0.40 -14.62 10.90
C LEU A 165 -0.73 -15.63 10.62
#